data_d1b7f2ce88249cd49a1f700840387ca3
#
_entry.id   d1b7f2ce88249cd49a1f700840387ca3
#
_cell.length_a   1.000
_cell.length_b   1.000
_cell.length_c   1.000
_cell.angle_alpha   90.00
_cell.angle_beta   90.00
_cell.angle_gamma   90.00
#
_symmetry.space_group_name_H-M   'P 1'
#
loop_
_entity.id
_entity.type
_entity.pdbx_description
1 polymer ?
#
loop_
_entity_poly.entity_id
_entity_poly.type
_entity_poly.pdbx_seq_one_letter_code
_entity_poly.pdbx_strand_id
1 'polypeptide(L)'
;MQRAGLAGLGSVAVLWLLALASLVGLWSGRIEEPGRIGSRFPQEALESGLGGGEAAAAGTSHFLRRPPSQAAQKTFRALLTLPRQSTEPQEGPGESGQEPPPLPPSDHPRWGKQGTMGVAEQLPPSPVRGGIFWSRALEAQVPPGFSAKEAASWLRAAREARVVSLERGGCGRSSNRLARLSDGSRACVRYGINPEQIQGEALSYHLAGLLGMQERLPPLALSRVDARGGQWAQVRDEVRGSHWAEGAVVSLAQWVDNLTDVVAPAPWRAEAGAAAGGRRLQPLAAGELQGLGPAQLVELVQWSDLILFDYLTANFDRLVSNLFSLQWDPRVMHRATSNLHRAPNGGLVFLDNEAGLVHGYRLLAMWDKYNEPLLRSVCVFREATAQRVRDLHHLRNAASELLRLYRTQEPLAELLGFLSDQQAQLLQERIDFVHKHILHCKAKASAL
;
A
#
# COMPACT_ATOMS: atom_id res chain seq x y z
N MET A 1 -30.13 -28.82 44.71
CA MET A 1 -30.27 -29.23 43.32
C MET A 1 -29.73 -28.07 42.51
N GLN A 2 -28.61 -28.06 41.80
CA GLN A 2 -27.93 -29.11 41.05
C GLN A 2 -26.44 -28.78 40.88
N ARG A 3 -25.56 -29.73 41.12
CA ARG A 3 -24.18 -29.72 40.63
C ARG A 3 -24.15 -30.56 39.37
N ALA A 4 -23.75 -30.00 38.23
CA ALA A 4 -23.16 -30.72 37.10
C ALA A 4 -22.69 -29.70 36.03
N GLY A 5 -21.43 -29.72 35.62
CA GLY A 5 -20.94 -28.99 34.45
C GLY A 5 -19.49 -28.48 34.46
N LEU A 6 -18.56 -29.12 35.20
CA LEU A 6 -17.12 -28.69 35.21
C LEU A 6 -16.16 -29.82 34.85
N ALA A 7 -16.57 -30.84 34.11
CA ALA A 7 -15.71 -31.98 33.75
C ALA A 7 -15.23 -32.03 32.29
N GLY A 8 -15.63 -31.08 31.41
CA GLY A 8 -15.34 -31.16 29.99
C GLY A 8 -14.14 -30.37 29.48
N LEU A 9 -13.62 -29.41 30.24
CA LEU A 9 -12.56 -28.48 29.76
C LEU A 9 -11.12 -28.94 30.10
N GLY A 10 -10.97 -29.89 31.00
CA GLY A 10 -9.64 -30.41 31.40
C GLY A 10 -9.00 -31.37 30.40
N SER A 11 -9.79 -32.12 29.66
CA SER A 11 -9.28 -33.19 28.77
C SER A 11 -8.70 -32.67 27.46
N VAL A 12 -9.19 -31.55 26.95
CA VAL A 12 -8.69 -30.95 25.69
C VAL A 12 -7.34 -30.26 25.90
N ALA A 13 -7.15 -29.60 27.04
CA ALA A 13 -5.89 -28.94 27.39
C ALA A 13 -4.73 -29.92 27.60
N VAL A 14 -5.00 -31.11 28.21
CA VAL A 14 -3.99 -32.14 28.39
C VAL A 14 -3.55 -32.80 27.11
N LEU A 15 -4.45 -33.00 26.14
CA LEU A 15 -4.12 -33.53 24.82
C LEU A 15 -3.27 -32.55 23.98
N TRP A 16 -3.48 -31.23 24.13
CA TRP A 16 -2.65 -30.22 23.46
C TRP A 16 -1.23 -30.12 24.05
N LEU A 17 -1.08 -30.30 25.36
CA LEU A 17 0.24 -30.32 26.04
C LEU A 17 1.05 -31.57 25.69
N LEU A 18 0.41 -32.71 25.51
CA LEU A 18 1.09 -33.96 25.11
C LEU A 18 1.49 -33.92 23.61
N ALA A 19 0.71 -33.27 22.73
CA ALA A 19 1.09 -33.08 21.36
C ALA A 19 2.29 -32.13 21.18
N LEU A 20 2.40 -31.09 22.03
CA LEU A 20 3.53 -30.18 22.06
C LEU A 20 4.81 -30.83 22.60
N ALA A 21 4.71 -31.70 23.61
CA ALA A 21 5.84 -32.43 24.14
C ALA A 21 6.43 -33.45 23.14
N SER A 22 5.57 -34.08 22.33
CA SER A 22 6.01 -35.02 21.29
C SER A 22 6.72 -34.33 20.11
N LEU A 23 6.39 -33.06 19.81
CA LEU A 23 7.08 -32.28 18.77
C LEU A 23 8.44 -31.74 19.23
N VAL A 24 8.63 -31.50 20.52
CA VAL A 24 9.91 -31.05 21.07
C VAL A 24 10.90 -32.21 21.23
N GLY A 25 10.41 -33.43 21.51
CA GLY A 25 11.24 -34.63 21.65
C GLY A 25 11.87 -35.14 20.35
N LEU A 26 11.33 -34.81 19.19
CA LEU A 26 11.84 -35.20 17.88
C LEU A 26 12.95 -34.30 17.34
N TRP A 27 13.29 -33.22 18.04
CA TRP A 27 14.25 -32.19 17.57
C TRP A 27 15.58 -32.17 18.33
N SER A 28 15.78 -33.07 19.32
CA SER A 28 17.02 -33.13 20.14
C SER A 28 18.01 -34.22 19.75
N GLY A 29 17.95 -34.76 18.56
CA GLY A 29 18.84 -35.79 18.09
C GLY A 29 19.77 -35.34 16.96
N ARG A 30 21.04 -35.14 17.32
CA ARG A 30 22.21 -35.02 16.44
C ARG A 30 22.77 -33.63 16.15
N ILE A 31 23.73 -33.25 16.99
CA ILE A 31 24.78 -32.27 16.65
C ILE A 31 26.06 -33.07 16.49
N GLU A 32 26.55 -33.21 15.27
CA GLU A 32 27.94 -33.62 15.00
C GLU A 32 28.72 -32.34 14.59
N GLU A 33 29.84 -32.11 15.27
CA GLU A 33 30.79 -31.04 14.92
C GLU A 33 31.60 -31.43 13.66
N PRO A 34 31.89 -30.49 12.75
CA PRO A 34 32.98 -30.68 11.78
C PRO A 34 34.23 -29.88 12.16
N GLY A 35 35.34 -30.63 12.18
CA GLY A 35 36.69 -30.17 12.50
C GLY A 35 37.24 -29.09 11.54
N ARG A 36 38.22 -28.37 12.12
CA ARG A 36 39.13 -27.43 11.46
C ARG A 36 39.96 -28.12 10.35
N ILE A 37 39.98 -27.55 9.15
CA ILE A 37 41.10 -27.71 8.22
C ILE A 37 41.45 -26.38 7.62
N GLY A 38 42.75 -26.10 7.58
CA GLY A 38 43.38 -24.81 7.35
C GLY A 38 43.50 -24.37 5.89
N SER A 39 43.89 -23.15 5.82
CA SER A 39 44.30 -22.35 4.66
C SER A 39 45.27 -22.99 3.68
N ARG A 40 45.06 -22.75 2.38
CA ARG A 40 46.12 -22.36 1.41
C ARG A 40 45.50 -22.00 0.04
N PHE A 41 45.81 -20.80 -0.39
CA PHE A 41 45.75 -20.39 -1.82
C PHE A 41 46.97 -20.97 -2.57
N PRO A 42 46.86 -21.16 -3.90
CA PRO A 42 47.76 -20.43 -4.78
C PRO A 42 47.07 -19.81 -6.01
N GLN A 43 47.74 -18.71 -6.44
CA GLN A 43 47.55 -17.95 -7.68
C GLN A 43 48.21 -18.70 -8.87
N GLU A 44 47.91 -18.18 -10.07
CA GLU A 44 48.53 -18.40 -11.42
C GLU A 44 47.77 -19.40 -12.30
N ALA A 45 47.64 -19.27 -13.62
CA ALA A 45 48.00 -18.26 -14.60
C ALA A 45 47.22 -18.48 -15.90
N LEU A 46 47.05 -17.47 -16.67
CA LEU A 46 46.97 -17.25 -18.12
C LEU A 46 46.96 -18.45 -19.12
N GLU A 47 46.18 -18.22 -20.17
CA GLU A 47 46.38 -18.40 -21.62
C GLU A 47 45.50 -19.39 -22.38
N SER A 48 44.78 -18.80 -23.32
CA SER A 48 44.59 -19.10 -24.75
C SER A 48 44.06 -20.46 -25.21
N GLY A 49 43.06 -20.39 -26.13
CA GLY A 49 42.85 -21.43 -27.13
C GLY A 49 41.47 -21.41 -27.80
N LEU A 50 41.47 -20.99 -29.02
CA LEU A 50 40.41 -21.04 -30.05
C LEU A 50 39.87 -22.45 -30.32
N GLY A 51 38.60 -22.57 -30.73
CA GLY A 51 38.15 -23.65 -31.60
C GLY A 51 36.72 -24.12 -31.41
N GLY A 52 35.86 -23.73 -32.28
CA GLY A 52 34.74 -24.24 -32.98
C GLY A 52 34.01 -25.57 -32.59
N GLY A 53 32.67 -25.54 -32.84
CA GLY A 53 31.91 -26.78 -33.05
C GLY A 53 30.45 -26.65 -32.64
N GLU A 54 29.58 -26.62 -33.64
CA GLU A 54 28.12 -26.76 -33.55
C GLU A 54 27.69 -28.05 -32.85
N ALA A 55 26.60 -28.03 -32.09
CA ALA A 55 25.52 -29.02 -32.15
C ALA A 55 24.34 -28.64 -31.26
N ALA A 56 23.15 -28.71 -31.86
CA ALA A 56 21.85 -28.53 -31.25
C ALA A 56 21.51 -29.65 -30.25
N ALA A 57 20.89 -29.29 -29.11
CA ALA A 57 20.00 -30.20 -28.39
C ALA A 57 19.01 -29.42 -27.55
N ALA A 58 17.72 -29.68 -27.81
CA ALA A 58 16.58 -29.21 -27.03
C ALA A 58 16.64 -29.79 -25.60
N GLY A 59 16.57 -28.88 -24.60
CA GLY A 59 16.48 -29.26 -23.20
C GLY A 59 15.37 -28.49 -22.50
N THR A 60 14.29 -29.19 -22.26
CA THR A 60 13.14 -28.75 -21.44
C THR A 60 13.62 -28.48 -20.01
N SER A 61 13.69 -27.19 -19.58
CA SER A 61 14.04 -26.87 -18.21
C SER A 61 12.79 -26.84 -17.33
N HIS A 62 12.66 -27.84 -16.48
CA HIS A 62 11.77 -27.83 -15.32
C HIS A 62 12.27 -26.76 -14.31
N PHE A 63 11.53 -25.67 -14.18
CA PHE A 63 11.73 -24.70 -13.10
C PHE A 63 11.28 -25.31 -11.77
N LEU A 64 12.23 -25.79 -10.98
CA LEU A 64 12.02 -26.12 -9.56
C LEU A 64 11.79 -24.82 -8.78
N ARG A 65 10.56 -24.62 -8.28
CA ARG A 65 10.20 -23.56 -7.34
C ARG A 65 11.02 -23.72 -6.05
N ARG A 66 11.93 -22.80 -5.77
CA ARG A 66 12.54 -22.68 -4.42
C ARG A 66 11.52 -22.12 -3.44
N PRO A 67 11.40 -22.66 -2.21
CA PRO A 67 10.56 -22.08 -1.17
C PRO A 67 11.11 -20.70 -0.73
N PRO A 68 10.24 -19.77 -0.26
CA PRO A 68 10.66 -18.44 0.19
C PRO A 68 11.63 -18.54 1.38
N SER A 69 12.62 -17.64 1.42
CA SER A 69 13.67 -17.64 2.44
C SER A 69 13.06 -17.38 3.86
N GLN A 70 13.73 -17.89 4.90
CA GLN A 70 13.33 -17.67 6.30
C GLN A 70 13.21 -16.19 6.70
N ALA A 71 13.92 -15.29 6.01
CA ALA A 71 13.82 -13.84 6.21
C ALA A 71 12.44 -13.29 5.80
N ALA A 72 11.87 -13.77 4.68
CA ALA A 72 10.53 -13.38 4.23
C ALA A 72 9.44 -13.82 5.21
N GLN A 73 9.61 -15.02 5.83
CA GLN A 73 8.67 -15.51 6.84
C GLN A 73 8.73 -14.71 8.15
N LYS A 74 9.92 -14.20 8.55
CA LYS A 74 10.07 -13.37 9.75
C LYS A 74 9.43 -11.98 9.56
N THR A 75 9.59 -11.37 8.40
CA THR A 75 8.98 -10.07 8.07
C THR A 75 7.45 -10.17 8.06
N PHE A 76 6.90 -11.26 7.54
CA PHE A 76 5.47 -11.52 7.53
C PHE A 76 4.88 -11.67 8.96
N ARG A 77 5.56 -12.37 9.87
CA ARG A 77 5.13 -12.47 11.28
C ARG A 77 5.13 -11.12 12.00
N ALA A 78 6.10 -10.26 11.73
CA ALA A 78 6.16 -8.91 12.31
C ALA A 78 4.98 -8.02 11.87
N LEU A 79 4.54 -8.13 10.62
CA LEU A 79 3.37 -7.40 10.11
C LEU A 79 2.04 -7.87 10.72
N LEU A 80 1.92 -9.15 11.08
CA LEU A 80 0.70 -9.72 11.67
C LEU A 80 0.61 -9.59 13.21
N THR A 81 1.73 -9.31 13.89
CA THR A 81 1.82 -9.32 15.36
C THR A 81 1.83 -7.94 16.01
N LEU A 82 1.60 -6.86 15.31
CA LEU A 82 1.44 -5.55 15.94
C LEU A 82 0.11 -5.50 16.72
N PRO A 83 0.15 -5.41 18.07
CA PRO A 83 -1.08 -5.24 18.83
C PRO A 83 -1.66 -3.85 18.51
N ARG A 84 -2.88 -3.78 18.04
CA ARG A 84 -3.69 -2.57 18.12
C ARG A 84 -3.88 -2.27 19.61
N GLN A 85 -3.34 -1.17 20.08
CA GLN A 85 -3.77 -0.58 21.35
C GLN A 85 -5.21 -0.09 21.19
N SER A 86 -6.17 -0.94 21.56
CA SER A 86 -7.50 -0.50 21.90
C SER A 86 -7.43 0.13 23.27
N THR A 87 -7.56 1.42 23.37
CA THR A 87 -7.92 2.12 24.61
C THR A 87 -9.39 1.80 24.88
N GLU A 88 -9.65 0.75 25.66
CA GLU A 88 -10.92 0.61 26.36
C GLU A 88 -10.93 1.56 27.55
N PRO A 89 -12.03 2.31 27.80
CA PRO A 89 -12.19 3.07 29.03
C PRO A 89 -12.42 2.07 30.18
N GLN A 90 -11.60 2.18 31.22
CA GLN A 90 -11.87 1.49 32.49
C GLN A 90 -13.12 2.09 33.12
N GLU A 91 -14.12 1.25 33.32
CA GLU A 91 -15.25 1.54 34.19
C GLU A 91 -14.78 1.51 35.66
N GLY A 92 -14.83 2.65 36.31
CA GLY A 92 -14.75 2.77 37.77
C GLY A 92 -16.15 2.63 38.41
N PRO A 93 -16.25 2.19 39.66
CA PRO A 93 -17.52 1.82 40.28
C PRO A 93 -18.38 3.05 40.60
N GLY A 94 -19.69 2.83 40.46
CA GLY A 94 -20.78 3.77 40.45
C GLY A 94 -20.92 4.71 41.66
N GLU A 95 -21.42 5.90 41.34
CA GLU A 95 -22.17 6.74 42.26
C GLU A 95 -23.48 7.18 41.61
N SER A 96 -24.50 7.17 42.47
CA SER A 96 -25.91 7.33 42.21
C SER A 96 -26.35 8.70 41.68
N GLY A 97 -27.20 8.68 40.70
CA GLY A 97 -28.35 9.50 40.43
C GLY A 97 -28.32 10.99 40.71
N GLN A 98 -28.35 11.78 39.64
CA GLN A 98 -29.17 13.00 39.55
C GLN A 98 -29.33 13.36 38.06
N GLU A 99 -30.57 13.45 37.67
CA GLU A 99 -31.02 13.87 36.31
C GLU A 99 -30.76 15.37 36.14
N PRO A 100 -30.10 15.82 35.04
CA PRO A 100 -29.95 17.27 34.80
C PRO A 100 -31.22 17.89 34.21
N PRO A 101 -31.52 19.16 34.52
CA PRO A 101 -32.73 19.85 34.09
C PRO A 101 -32.76 20.12 32.59
N PRO A 102 -33.95 20.26 31.97
CA PRO A 102 -34.13 20.47 30.54
C PRO A 102 -33.62 21.85 30.11
N LEU A 103 -32.88 21.87 28.98
CA LEU A 103 -32.40 23.07 28.32
C LEU A 103 -33.57 23.90 27.72
N PRO A 104 -33.49 25.23 27.73
CA PRO A 104 -34.49 26.10 27.13
C PRO A 104 -34.46 26.02 25.59
N PRO A 105 -35.59 26.32 24.93
CA PRO A 105 -35.67 26.24 23.47
C PRO A 105 -34.81 27.34 22.82
N SER A 106 -33.95 26.94 21.91
CA SER A 106 -33.13 27.85 21.09
C SER A 106 -33.99 28.44 19.96
N ASP A 107 -34.10 29.76 19.98
CA ASP A 107 -34.65 30.54 18.87
C ASP A 107 -33.79 30.38 17.61
N HIS A 108 -34.34 29.71 16.62
CA HIS A 108 -33.77 29.70 15.28
C HIS A 108 -34.21 30.95 14.51
N PRO A 109 -33.29 31.76 13.96
CA PRO A 109 -33.67 32.82 13.04
C PRO A 109 -34.24 32.21 11.74
N ARG A 110 -35.47 32.59 11.45
CA ARG A 110 -36.14 32.34 10.17
C ARG A 110 -35.33 33.01 9.02
N TRP A 111 -34.59 32.25 8.29
CA TRP A 111 -34.01 32.70 7.00
C TRP A 111 -35.13 32.76 5.96
N GLY A 112 -35.35 33.95 5.43
CA GLY A 112 -36.30 34.22 4.38
C GLY A 112 -35.98 33.44 3.12
N LYS A 113 -37.01 32.89 2.49
CA LYS A 113 -36.98 32.35 1.15
C LYS A 113 -36.61 33.48 0.17
N GLN A 114 -35.37 33.55 -0.26
CA GLN A 114 -34.99 34.15 -1.54
C GLN A 114 -34.57 33.02 -2.46
N GLY A 115 -35.36 32.86 -3.53
CA GLY A 115 -35.12 31.88 -4.56
C GLY A 115 -33.84 32.19 -5.32
N THR A 116 -32.87 31.33 -5.17
CA THR A 116 -31.89 31.07 -6.18
C THR A 116 -32.30 29.74 -6.79
N MET A 117 -32.70 29.77 -8.07
CA MET A 117 -32.84 28.59 -8.91
C MET A 117 -31.50 27.87 -8.85
N GLY A 118 -31.44 26.83 -8.01
CA GLY A 118 -30.36 25.84 -8.06
C GLY A 118 -30.42 25.22 -9.46
N VAL A 119 -29.37 25.42 -10.22
CA VAL A 119 -29.09 24.57 -11.37
C VAL A 119 -29.08 23.16 -10.80
N ALA A 120 -30.12 22.40 -11.02
CA ALA A 120 -30.16 20.97 -10.75
C ALA A 120 -29.00 20.40 -11.56
N GLU A 121 -27.97 19.98 -10.85
CA GLU A 121 -26.80 19.33 -11.43
C GLU A 121 -27.27 18.03 -12.06
N GLN A 122 -27.67 18.12 -13.33
CA GLN A 122 -28.15 16.98 -14.11
C GLN A 122 -26.96 16.01 -14.24
N LEU A 123 -27.02 14.92 -13.53
CA LEU A 123 -26.14 13.78 -13.79
C LEU A 123 -26.14 13.49 -15.28
N PRO A 124 -24.96 13.23 -15.88
CA PRO A 124 -24.90 12.81 -17.26
C PRO A 124 -25.80 11.56 -17.45
N PRO A 125 -26.44 11.38 -18.60
CA PRO A 125 -27.38 10.29 -18.86
C PRO A 125 -26.77 8.89 -18.67
N SER A 126 -25.42 8.78 -18.63
CA SER A 126 -24.70 7.56 -18.30
C SER A 126 -23.43 7.89 -17.50
N PRO A 127 -23.16 7.16 -16.38
CA PRO A 127 -21.91 7.32 -15.64
C PRO A 127 -20.69 6.79 -16.42
N VAL A 128 -20.90 6.00 -17.47
CA VAL A 128 -19.86 5.34 -18.26
C VAL A 128 -19.93 5.76 -19.72
N ARG A 129 -18.78 6.07 -20.31
CA ARG A 129 -18.60 6.41 -21.72
C ARG A 129 -17.82 5.32 -22.45
N GLY A 130 -18.28 4.95 -23.67
CA GLY A 130 -17.62 3.91 -24.46
C GLY A 130 -17.54 2.54 -23.78
N GLY A 131 -18.45 2.27 -22.85
CA GLY A 131 -18.58 1.00 -22.14
C GLY A 131 -17.56 0.75 -21.03
N ILE A 132 -16.43 1.45 -20.99
CA ILE A 132 -15.33 1.19 -20.06
C ILE A 132 -14.68 2.42 -19.45
N PHE A 133 -15.10 3.64 -19.81
CA PHE A 133 -14.51 4.85 -19.23
C PHE A 133 -15.53 5.59 -18.38
N TRP A 134 -15.09 6.12 -17.26
CA TRP A 134 -15.89 7.06 -16.49
C TRP A 134 -16.30 8.25 -17.36
N SER A 135 -17.47 8.80 -17.15
CA SER A 135 -17.90 10.01 -17.85
C SER A 135 -17.02 11.20 -17.44
N ARG A 136 -16.75 12.11 -18.37
CA ARG A 136 -15.94 13.31 -18.09
C ARG A 136 -16.52 14.17 -16.96
N ALA A 137 -17.85 14.20 -16.86
CA ALA A 137 -18.55 14.94 -15.82
C ALA A 137 -18.27 14.34 -14.42
N LEU A 138 -18.19 13.01 -14.29
CA LEU A 138 -17.79 12.36 -13.03
C LEU A 138 -16.30 12.55 -12.73
N GLU A 139 -15.44 12.40 -13.74
CA GLU A 139 -14.00 12.63 -13.56
C GLU A 139 -13.70 14.07 -13.10
N ALA A 140 -14.46 15.05 -13.59
CA ALA A 140 -14.32 16.46 -13.19
C ALA A 140 -14.80 16.73 -11.75
N GLN A 141 -15.66 15.88 -11.18
CA GLN A 141 -16.12 15.98 -9.80
C GLN A 141 -15.19 15.30 -8.81
N VAL A 142 -14.19 14.54 -9.28
CA VAL A 142 -13.19 13.94 -8.39
C VAL A 142 -12.43 15.06 -7.69
N PRO A 143 -12.42 15.10 -6.34
CA PRO A 143 -11.75 16.16 -5.61
C PRO A 143 -10.28 16.29 -5.99
N PRO A 144 -9.74 17.50 -6.12
CA PRO A 144 -8.32 17.68 -6.42
C PRO A 144 -7.46 17.12 -5.28
N GLY A 145 -6.34 16.52 -5.65
CA GLY A 145 -5.31 16.08 -4.71
C GLY A 145 -4.25 17.18 -4.48
N PHE A 146 -3.02 16.78 -4.22
CA PHE A 146 -1.89 17.69 -4.06
C PHE A 146 -1.56 18.37 -5.39
N SER A 147 -1.72 19.69 -5.46
CA SER A 147 -1.39 20.42 -6.68
C SER A 147 0.12 20.36 -6.98
N ALA A 148 0.49 20.34 -8.25
CA ALA A 148 1.90 20.31 -8.66
C ALA A 148 2.70 21.50 -8.10
N LYS A 149 2.08 22.68 -7.98
CA LYS A 149 2.71 23.88 -7.42
C LYS A 149 2.98 23.74 -5.93
N GLU A 150 1.99 23.29 -5.16
CA GLU A 150 2.12 23.07 -3.71
C GLU A 150 3.11 21.94 -3.42
N ALA A 151 3.04 20.83 -4.17
CA ALA A 151 4.00 19.74 -4.08
C ALA A 151 5.43 20.20 -4.34
N ALA A 152 5.68 20.97 -5.41
CA ALA A 152 7.00 21.50 -5.71
C ALA A 152 7.51 22.47 -4.63
N SER A 153 6.63 23.30 -4.05
CA SER A 153 6.98 24.19 -2.94
C SER A 153 7.38 23.40 -1.70
N TRP A 154 6.57 22.39 -1.33
CA TRP A 154 6.84 21.55 -0.17
C TRP A 154 8.11 20.70 -0.35
N LEU A 155 8.32 20.11 -1.53
CA LEU A 155 9.53 19.34 -1.83
C LEU A 155 10.80 20.17 -1.69
N ARG A 156 10.78 21.44 -2.09
CA ARG A 156 11.90 22.36 -1.88
C ARG A 156 12.14 22.57 -0.39
N ALA A 157 11.07 22.91 0.36
CA ALA A 157 11.15 23.10 1.80
C ALA A 157 11.68 21.83 2.51
N ALA A 158 11.18 20.65 2.17
CA ALA A 158 11.60 19.38 2.76
C ALA A 158 13.09 19.07 2.53
N ARG A 159 13.70 19.58 1.45
CA ARG A 159 15.12 19.40 1.14
C ARG A 159 16.03 20.46 1.75
N GLU A 160 15.54 21.70 1.91
CA GLU A 160 16.35 22.85 2.32
C GLU A 160 16.17 23.20 3.79
N ALA A 161 14.98 23.00 4.37
CA ALA A 161 14.65 23.35 5.73
C ALA A 161 15.31 22.38 6.74
N ARG A 162 15.69 22.91 7.92
CA ARG A 162 16.22 22.10 9.00
C ARG A 162 15.09 21.39 9.73
N VAL A 163 15.36 20.18 10.20
CA VAL A 163 14.47 19.46 11.11
C VAL A 163 14.66 20.03 12.50
N VAL A 164 13.59 20.58 13.11
CA VAL A 164 13.64 21.25 14.41
C VAL A 164 13.05 20.41 15.54
N SER A 165 12.23 19.38 15.23
CA SER A 165 11.79 18.37 16.20
C SER A 165 11.52 17.05 15.51
N LEU A 166 11.68 15.95 16.28
CA LEU A 166 11.30 14.59 15.88
C LEU A 166 10.48 13.96 17.00
N GLU A 167 9.20 13.75 16.73
CA GLU A 167 8.24 13.23 17.69
C GLU A 167 7.90 11.77 17.38
N ARG A 168 7.66 10.98 18.43
CA ARG A 168 7.15 9.60 18.29
C ARG A 168 5.65 9.60 18.05
N GLY A 169 5.18 8.68 17.23
CA GLY A 169 3.75 8.51 16.93
C GLY A 169 3.31 9.30 15.70
N GLY A 170 2.05 9.12 15.30
CA GLY A 170 1.41 9.81 14.17
C GLY A 170 1.79 9.27 12.78
N CYS A 171 2.94 8.63 12.61
CA CYS A 171 3.48 8.19 11.32
C CYS A 171 3.52 6.65 11.15
N GLY A 172 2.59 5.94 11.73
CA GLY A 172 2.53 4.47 11.63
C GLY A 172 3.53 3.78 12.55
N ARG A 173 4.52 3.06 11.99
CA ARG A 173 5.47 2.25 12.78
C ARG A 173 6.28 3.04 13.80
N SER A 174 6.67 2.34 14.89
CA SER A 174 7.46 2.93 15.99
C SER A 174 8.85 3.43 15.56
N SER A 175 9.38 2.96 14.43
CA SER A 175 10.63 3.47 13.83
C SER A 175 10.46 4.82 13.13
N ASN A 176 9.24 5.19 12.75
CA ASN A 176 8.95 6.43 12.05
C ASN A 176 8.82 7.60 13.05
N ARG A 177 8.95 8.82 12.54
CA ARG A 177 8.83 10.06 13.35
C ARG A 177 8.02 11.10 12.62
N LEU A 178 7.28 11.90 13.39
CA LEU A 178 6.73 13.15 12.90
C LEU A 178 7.80 14.22 13.07
N ALA A 179 8.24 14.80 11.96
CA ALA A 179 9.18 15.91 11.94
C ALA A 179 8.46 17.24 11.77
N ARG A 180 8.95 18.25 12.47
CA ARG A 180 8.66 19.67 12.19
C ARG A 180 9.89 20.28 11.53
N LEU A 181 9.69 21.01 10.45
CA LEU A 181 10.74 21.70 9.71
C LEU A 181 10.81 23.17 10.14
N SER A 182 11.95 23.81 9.89
CA SER A 182 12.22 25.19 10.31
C SER A 182 11.35 26.25 9.62
N ASP A 183 10.68 25.90 8.53
CA ASP A 183 9.69 26.72 7.85
C ASP A 183 8.26 26.54 8.41
N GLY A 184 8.11 25.71 9.46
CA GLY A 184 6.84 25.38 10.09
C GLY A 184 6.10 24.21 9.45
N SER A 185 6.52 23.71 8.31
CA SER A 185 5.92 22.53 7.69
C SER A 185 6.19 21.25 8.48
N ARG A 186 5.39 20.21 8.23
CA ARG A 186 5.51 18.91 8.90
C ARG A 186 5.70 17.78 7.89
N ALA A 187 6.45 16.77 8.31
CA ALA A 187 6.70 15.58 7.51
C ALA A 187 6.60 14.30 8.34
N CYS A 188 6.02 13.27 7.79
CA CYS A 188 6.26 11.91 8.25
C CYS A 188 7.61 11.44 7.74
N VAL A 189 8.54 11.21 8.66
CA VAL A 189 9.84 10.63 8.34
C VAL A 189 9.76 9.12 8.54
N ARG A 190 9.98 8.38 7.46
CA ARG A 190 9.97 6.92 7.47
C ARG A 190 11.38 6.40 7.41
N TYR A 191 11.72 5.54 8.37
CA TYR A 191 12.96 4.81 8.40
C TYR A 191 12.68 3.33 8.07
N GLY A 192 13.21 2.86 6.95
CA GLY A 192 13.04 1.48 6.52
C GLY A 192 13.83 0.51 7.41
N ILE A 193 13.20 -0.62 7.79
CA ILE A 193 13.92 -1.74 8.41
C ILE A 193 14.99 -2.27 7.45
N ASN A 194 14.71 -2.15 6.15
CA ASN A 194 15.67 -2.36 5.08
C ASN A 194 15.51 -1.26 4.01
N PRO A 195 16.55 -0.98 3.20
CA PRO A 195 16.51 0.07 2.17
C PRO A 195 15.39 -0.10 1.15
N GLU A 196 14.95 -1.33 0.87
CA GLU A 196 13.92 -1.65 -0.13
C GLU A 196 12.57 -1.02 0.20
N GLN A 197 12.26 -0.77 1.48
CA GLN A 197 11.02 -0.13 1.88
C GLN A 197 11.00 1.34 1.47
N ILE A 198 12.09 2.07 1.71
CA ILE A 198 12.21 3.47 1.29
C ILE A 198 12.29 3.58 -0.24
N GLN A 199 12.98 2.63 -0.88
CA GLN A 199 13.05 2.53 -2.34
C GLN A 199 11.66 2.27 -2.94
N GLY A 200 10.88 1.33 -2.38
CA GLY A 200 9.52 1.03 -2.80
C GLY A 200 8.59 2.25 -2.65
N GLU A 201 8.67 2.97 -1.54
CA GLU A 201 7.94 4.22 -1.30
C GLU A 201 8.26 5.28 -2.37
N ALA A 202 9.54 5.55 -2.61
CA ALA A 202 9.99 6.55 -3.57
C ALA A 202 9.61 6.18 -5.01
N LEU A 203 9.87 4.94 -5.42
CA LEU A 203 9.54 4.48 -6.76
C LEU A 203 8.02 4.44 -7.01
N SER A 204 7.22 4.08 -5.99
CA SER A 204 5.76 4.14 -6.08
C SER A 204 5.25 5.56 -6.29
N TYR A 205 5.83 6.55 -5.61
CA TYR A 205 5.50 7.98 -5.81
C TYR A 205 5.77 8.43 -7.25
N HIS A 206 6.91 8.05 -7.83
CA HIS A 206 7.26 8.41 -9.20
C HIS A 206 6.45 7.61 -10.25
N LEU A 207 6.13 6.34 -9.99
CA LEU A 207 5.23 5.56 -10.84
C LEU A 207 3.82 6.17 -10.90
N ALA A 208 3.30 6.66 -9.76
CA ALA A 208 2.05 7.41 -9.74
C ALA A 208 2.12 8.65 -10.67
N GLY A 209 3.29 9.31 -10.76
CA GLY A 209 3.54 10.39 -11.71
C GLY A 209 3.40 9.96 -13.17
N LEU A 210 4.00 8.82 -13.55
CA LEU A 210 3.85 8.26 -14.90
C LEU A 210 2.39 7.92 -15.23
N LEU A 211 1.64 7.45 -14.24
CA LEU A 211 0.24 7.08 -14.40
C LEU A 211 -0.73 8.27 -14.33
N GLY A 212 -0.23 9.48 -13.99
CA GLY A 212 -1.04 10.70 -13.88
C GLY A 212 -1.91 10.76 -12.64
N MET A 213 -1.50 10.05 -11.57
CA MET A 213 -2.21 10.03 -10.29
C MET A 213 -1.33 10.44 -9.09
N GLN A 214 -0.19 11.08 -9.34
CA GLN A 214 0.74 11.52 -8.29
C GLN A 214 0.07 12.46 -7.28
N GLU A 215 -0.92 13.22 -7.71
CA GLU A 215 -1.72 14.09 -6.85
C GLU A 215 -2.48 13.34 -5.74
N ARG A 216 -2.59 12.00 -5.82
CA ARG A 216 -3.22 11.16 -4.79
C ARG A 216 -2.26 10.78 -3.67
N LEU A 217 -0.97 11.00 -3.86
CA LEU A 217 0.07 10.68 -2.89
C LEU A 217 0.62 11.97 -2.29
N PRO A 218 0.85 12.01 -0.96
CA PRO A 218 1.56 13.15 -0.36
C PRO A 218 2.91 13.35 -1.05
N PRO A 219 3.32 14.60 -1.32
CA PRO A 219 4.65 14.89 -1.83
C PRO A 219 5.72 14.22 -0.98
N LEU A 220 6.70 13.59 -1.66
CA LEU A 220 7.71 12.76 -1.04
C LEU A 220 9.11 13.23 -1.44
N ALA A 221 9.96 13.51 -0.45
CA ALA A 221 11.38 13.78 -0.63
C ALA A 221 12.21 12.72 0.08
N LEU A 222 13.42 12.45 -0.41
CA LEU A 222 14.41 11.66 0.30
C LEU A 222 15.39 12.57 1.05
N SER A 223 15.86 12.11 2.21
CA SER A 223 16.91 12.78 2.97
C SER A 223 17.88 11.74 3.52
N ARG A 224 19.17 12.13 3.61
CA ARG A 224 20.19 11.32 4.26
C ARG A 224 20.34 11.77 5.71
N VAL A 225 20.21 10.85 6.62
CA VAL A 225 20.39 11.12 8.06
C VAL A 225 21.85 11.48 8.34
N ASP A 226 22.08 12.69 8.84
CA ASP A 226 23.40 13.16 9.28
C ASP A 226 23.25 13.86 10.65
N ALA A 227 23.49 13.13 11.72
CA ALA A 227 23.42 13.65 13.07
C ALA A 227 24.57 14.64 13.41
N ARG A 228 25.59 14.77 12.54
CA ARG A 228 26.74 15.66 12.76
C ARG A 228 26.52 17.05 12.20
N GLY A 229 25.62 17.20 11.22
CA GLY A 229 25.44 18.48 10.56
C GLY A 229 24.21 18.55 9.67
N GLY A 230 24.15 19.57 8.81
CA GLY A 230 23.13 19.76 7.81
C GLY A 230 21.70 19.86 8.37
N GLN A 231 20.77 19.22 7.69
CA GLN A 231 19.35 19.27 7.98
C GLN A 231 18.99 18.72 9.38
N TRP A 232 19.76 17.75 9.91
CA TRP A 232 19.47 16.96 11.12
C TRP A 232 20.19 17.47 12.37
N ALA A 233 21.05 18.50 12.27
CA ALA A 233 21.93 18.94 13.35
C ALA A 233 21.19 19.31 14.65
N GLN A 234 19.95 19.84 14.58
CA GLN A 234 19.18 20.28 15.73
C GLN A 234 18.51 19.13 16.49
N VAL A 235 18.30 18.00 15.83
CA VAL A 235 17.57 16.81 16.37
C VAL A 235 18.53 15.61 16.57
N ARG A 236 19.80 15.89 16.83
CA ARG A 236 20.85 14.87 16.98
C ARG A 236 20.52 13.82 18.02
N ASP A 237 19.99 14.23 19.15
CA ASP A 237 19.72 13.33 20.26
C ASP A 237 18.47 12.47 20.00
N GLU A 238 17.46 13.04 19.34
CA GLU A 238 16.28 12.31 18.88
C GLU A 238 16.61 11.29 17.79
N VAL A 239 17.53 11.62 16.87
CA VAL A 239 18.03 10.69 15.85
C VAL A 239 18.74 9.52 16.54
N ARG A 240 19.62 9.78 17.50
CA ARG A 240 20.29 8.73 18.28
C ARG A 240 19.30 7.87 19.06
N GLY A 241 18.33 8.51 19.73
CA GLY A 241 17.26 7.84 20.48
C GLY A 241 16.28 7.06 19.61
N SER A 242 16.29 7.30 18.27
CA SER A 242 15.50 6.56 17.29
C SER A 242 16.21 5.31 16.77
N HIS A 243 17.47 5.11 17.12
CA HIS A 243 18.34 4.03 16.62
C HIS A 243 18.46 4.02 15.07
N TRP A 244 18.37 5.19 14.44
CA TRP A 244 18.57 5.31 13.01
C TRP A 244 20.08 5.25 12.70
N ALA A 245 20.42 4.51 11.67
CA ALA A 245 21.82 4.44 11.24
C ALA A 245 22.27 5.77 10.62
N GLU A 246 23.47 6.19 10.98
CA GLU A 246 24.14 7.35 10.36
C GLU A 246 24.29 7.12 8.86
N GLY A 247 23.93 8.11 8.06
CA GLY A 247 23.98 8.02 6.60
C GLY A 247 22.85 7.25 5.96
N ALA A 248 21.91 6.69 6.74
CA ALA A 248 20.72 6.03 6.19
C ALA A 248 19.87 7.02 5.38
N VAL A 249 19.27 6.51 4.31
CA VAL A 249 18.27 7.28 3.55
C VAL A 249 16.89 7.04 4.17
N VAL A 250 16.18 8.14 4.43
CA VAL A 250 14.80 8.16 4.93
C VAL A 250 13.91 8.88 3.93
N SER A 251 12.62 8.54 3.91
CA SER A 251 11.63 9.31 3.16
C SER A 251 10.94 10.33 4.08
N LEU A 252 10.72 11.53 3.55
CA LEU A 252 9.92 12.58 4.15
C LEU A 252 8.65 12.73 3.30
N ALA A 253 7.51 12.27 3.81
CA ALA A 253 6.21 12.48 3.19
C ALA A 253 5.51 13.67 3.84
N GLN A 254 4.87 14.54 3.06
CA GLN A 254 4.13 15.67 3.59
C GLN A 254 3.08 15.20 4.59
N TRP A 255 3.06 15.81 5.78
CA TRP A 255 2.01 15.57 6.76
C TRP A 255 0.68 16.16 6.27
N VAL A 256 -0.38 15.39 6.41
CA VAL A 256 -1.74 15.80 6.03
C VAL A 256 -2.64 15.77 7.26
N ASP A 257 -3.28 16.89 7.55
CA ASP A 257 -4.18 17.01 8.68
C ASP A 257 -5.60 16.54 8.36
N ASN A 258 -6.35 16.21 9.40
CA ASN A 258 -7.78 15.92 9.35
C ASN A 258 -8.16 14.79 8.35
N LEU A 259 -7.28 13.83 8.20
CA LEU A 259 -7.58 12.63 7.43
C LEU A 259 -8.59 11.76 8.19
N THR A 260 -9.51 11.15 7.46
CA THR A 260 -10.51 10.22 7.99
C THR A 260 -10.32 8.83 7.40
N ASP A 261 -10.72 7.81 8.14
CA ASP A 261 -10.67 6.42 7.71
C ASP A 261 -11.59 6.15 6.51
N VAL A 262 -11.18 5.22 5.67
CA VAL A 262 -11.92 4.80 4.47
C VAL A 262 -12.20 3.31 4.52
N VAL A 263 -13.46 2.94 4.36
CA VAL A 263 -13.90 1.56 4.22
C VAL A 263 -14.12 1.25 2.74
N ALA A 264 -13.77 0.04 2.30
CA ALA A 264 -13.98 -0.37 0.91
C ALA A 264 -15.47 -0.23 0.53
N PRO A 265 -15.80 0.35 -0.63
CA PRO A 265 -17.18 0.47 -1.10
C PRO A 265 -17.78 -0.90 -1.46
N ALA A 266 -19.10 -0.97 -1.51
CA ALA A 266 -19.84 -2.22 -1.68
C ALA A 266 -19.36 -3.13 -2.83
N PRO A 267 -18.97 -2.64 -4.03
CA PRO A 267 -18.49 -3.50 -5.12
C PRO A 267 -17.24 -4.31 -4.77
N TRP A 268 -16.39 -3.79 -3.86
CA TRP A 268 -15.15 -4.44 -3.44
C TRP A 268 -15.17 -4.94 -2.00
N ARG A 269 -16.33 -4.92 -1.36
CA ARG A 269 -16.53 -5.47 -0.04
C ARG A 269 -16.91 -6.95 -0.16
N ALA A 270 -15.89 -7.82 -0.11
CA ALA A 270 -16.11 -9.27 -0.12
C ALA A 270 -16.82 -9.73 1.17
N GLU A 271 -17.77 -10.65 1.04
CA GLU A 271 -18.46 -11.27 2.19
C GLU A 271 -17.70 -12.49 2.71
N ALA A 272 -17.86 -12.80 3.99
CA ALA A 272 -17.31 -14.01 4.59
C ALA A 272 -17.83 -15.27 3.87
N GLY A 273 -16.91 -16.16 3.52
CA GLY A 273 -17.23 -17.35 2.73
C GLY A 273 -16.85 -17.23 1.24
N ALA A 274 -16.58 -16.01 0.75
CA ALA A 274 -16.13 -15.80 -0.62
C ALA A 274 -14.77 -16.46 -0.92
N ALA A 275 -13.91 -16.66 0.09
CA ALA A 275 -12.63 -17.32 -0.05
C ALA A 275 -12.72 -18.85 -0.28
N ALA A 276 -13.85 -19.49 0.07
CA ALA A 276 -14.03 -20.94 -0.03
C ALA A 276 -14.89 -21.38 -1.24
N GLY A 277 -14.96 -20.57 -2.30
CA GLY A 277 -15.81 -20.80 -3.48
C GLY A 277 -17.03 -19.90 -3.55
N GLY A 278 -17.16 -18.94 -2.62
CA GLY A 278 -18.22 -17.94 -2.60
C GLY A 278 -18.05 -16.85 -3.66
N ARG A 279 -18.86 -15.83 -3.56
CA ARG A 279 -19.04 -14.73 -4.51
C ARG A 279 -17.69 -14.17 -5.00
N ARG A 280 -17.34 -14.41 -6.25
CA ARG A 280 -16.18 -13.76 -6.88
C ARG A 280 -16.42 -12.26 -6.89
N LEU A 281 -15.36 -11.47 -6.67
CA LEU A 281 -15.43 -10.04 -6.93
C LEU A 281 -16.02 -9.85 -8.35
N GLN A 282 -17.19 -9.23 -8.43
CA GLN A 282 -17.85 -9.02 -9.71
C GLN A 282 -17.12 -7.92 -10.48
N PRO A 283 -16.92 -8.03 -11.81
CA PRO A 283 -16.48 -6.91 -12.60
C PRO A 283 -17.46 -5.75 -12.41
N LEU A 284 -16.96 -4.55 -12.20
CA LEU A 284 -17.76 -3.34 -12.09
C LEU A 284 -18.31 -3.02 -13.50
N ALA A 285 -19.46 -3.59 -13.83
CA ALA A 285 -20.17 -3.38 -15.07
C ALA A 285 -21.01 -2.09 -15.01
N ALA A 286 -21.30 -1.49 -16.18
CA ALA A 286 -22.12 -0.28 -16.25
C ALA A 286 -23.50 -0.46 -15.59
N GLY A 287 -24.09 -1.67 -15.65
CA GLY A 287 -25.36 -2.00 -15.00
C GLY A 287 -25.32 -2.01 -13.47
N GLU A 288 -24.17 -2.31 -12.87
CA GLU A 288 -23.97 -2.30 -11.40
C GLU A 288 -23.89 -0.87 -10.85
N LEU A 289 -23.72 0.14 -11.70
CA LEU A 289 -23.66 1.54 -11.33
C LEU A 289 -25.03 2.22 -11.28
N GLN A 290 -26.09 1.53 -11.72
CA GLN A 290 -27.46 2.05 -11.70
C GLN A 290 -27.93 2.25 -10.27
N GLY A 291 -28.55 3.40 -9.99
CA GLY A 291 -29.06 3.74 -8.67
C GLY A 291 -28.04 4.29 -7.68
N LEU A 292 -26.73 4.33 -8.04
CA LEU A 292 -25.73 4.97 -7.22
C LEU A 292 -25.81 6.51 -7.35
N GLY A 293 -25.72 7.20 -6.21
CA GLY A 293 -25.64 8.66 -6.17
C GLY A 293 -24.31 9.20 -6.67
N PRO A 294 -24.22 10.51 -7.04
CA PRO A 294 -23.01 11.13 -7.56
C PRO A 294 -21.78 10.93 -6.67
N ALA A 295 -21.92 11.12 -5.37
CA ALA A 295 -20.84 10.96 -4.40
C ALA A 295 -20.28 9.52 -4.38
N GLN A 296 -21.16 8.51 -4.48
CA GLN A 296 -20.76 7.11 -4.56
C GLN A 296 -20.03 6.81 -5.87
N LEU A 297 -20.50 7.36 -6.99
CA LEU A 297 -19.84 7.20 -8.28
C LEU A 297 -18.45 7.85 -8.29
N VAL A 298 -18.31 9.07 -7.76
CA VAL A 298 -17.02 9.76 -7.61
C VAL A 298 -16.07 8.98 -6.71
N GLU A 299 -16.58 8.32 -5.69
CA GLU A 299 -15.78 7.42 -4.86
C GLU A 299 -15.25 6.24 -5.68
N LEU A 300 -16.11 5.58 -6.47
CA LEU A 300 -15.70 4.46 -7.31
C LEU A 300 -14.66 4.85 -8.37
N VAL A 301 -14.72 6.07 -8.91
CA VAL A 301 -13.65 6.59 -9.80
C VAL A 301 -12.29 6.54 -9.11
N GLN A 302 -12.22 7.02 -7.88
CA GLN A 302 -10.97 7.07 -7.11
C GLN A 302 -10.46 5.65 -6.72
N TRP A 303 -11.39 4.76 -6.38
CA TRP A 303 -11.04 3.37 -6.07
C TRP A 303 -10.57 2.58 -7.29
N SER A 304 -11.10 2.85 -8.48
CA SER A 304 -10.62 2.21 -9.71
C SER A 304 -9.15 2.56 -10.00
N ASP A 305 -8.76 3.81 -9.78
CA ASP A 305 -7.35 4.24 -9.86
C ASP A 305 -6.48 3.56 -8.78
N LEU A 306 -6.97 3.50 -7.53
CA LEU A 306 -6.24 2.85 -6.43
C LEU A 306 -5.96 1.37 -6.72
N ILE A 307 -6.98 0.62 -7.13
CA ILE A 307 -6.84 -0.81 -7.41
C ILE A 307 -5.85 -1.06 -8.56
N LEU A 308 -5.91 -0.25 -9.60
CA LEU A 308 -4.96 -0.32 -10.72
C LEU A 308 -3.53 0.01 -10.24
N PHE A 309 -3.36 1.05 -9.43
CA PHE A 309 -2.07 1.45 -8.87
C PHE A 309 -1.50 0.37 -7.95
N ASP A 310 -2.30 -0.16 -7.02
CA ASP A 310 -1.88 -1.22 -6.11
C ASP A 310 -1.53 -2.51 -6.86
N TYR A 311 -2.25 -2.82 -7.94
CA TYR A 311 -1.86 -3.92 -8.82
C TYR A 311 -0.50 -3.67 -9.44
N LEU A 312 -0.27 -2.54 -10.10
CA LEU A 312 1.00 -2.24 -10.79
C LEU A 312 2.20 -2.21 -9.84
N THR A 313 2.01 -1.69 -8.63
CA THR A 313 3.05 -1.69 -7.60
C THR A 313 3.16 -3.01 -6.84
N ALA A 314 2.22 -3.94 -7.02
CA ALA A 314 2.04 -5.13 -6.18
C ALA A 314 1.92 -4.77 -4.68
N ASN A 315 1.30 -3.63 -4.36
CA ASN A 315 1.08 -3.21 -2.99
C ASN A 315 0.06 -4.14 -2.32
N PHE A 316 0.50 -4.83 -1.28
CA PHE A 316 -0.34 -5.77 -0.53
C PHE A 316 -0.88 -5.19 0.79
N ASP A 317 -0.43 -4.01 1.21
CA ASP A 317 -0.74 -3.46 2.53
C ASP A 317 -1.94 -2.49 2.54
N ARG A 318 -2.90 -2.74 1.66
CA ARG A 318 -4.21 -2.07 1.61
C ARG A 318 -5.34 -3.10 1.47
N LEU A 319 -6.18 -2.98 0.46
CA LEU A 319 -7.34 -3.86 0.26
C LEU A 319 -6.95 -5.33 0.12
N VAL A 320 -5.80 -5.63 -0.46
CA VAL A 320 -5.27 -7.00 -0.60
C VAL A 320 -5.05 -7.65 0.77
N SER A 321 -4.52 -6.92 1.76
CA SER A 321 -4.37 -7.45 3.12
C SER A 321 -5.71 -7.70 3.80
N ASN A 322 -6.74 -6.90 3.51
CA ASN A 322 -8.09 -7.15 3.99
C ASN A 322 -8.65 -8.45 3.39
N LEU A 323 -8.51 -8.65 2.06
CA LEU A 323 -8.93 -9.88 1.39
C LEU A 323 -8.21 -11.12 1.94
N PHE A 324 -6.92 -10.99 2.24
CA PHE A 324 -6.17 -12.06 2.90
C PHE A 324 -6.69 -12.35 4.31
N SER A 325 -6.97 -11.32 5.10
CA SER A 325 -7.42 -11.45 6.48
C SER A 325 -8.86 -11.93 6.61
N LEU A 326 -9.66 -11.81 5.53
CA LEU A 326 -11.05 -12.24 5.47
C LEU A 326 -11.25 -13.73 5.82
N GLN A 327 -10.23 -14.56 5.57
CA GLN A 327 -10.25 -15.99 5.90
C GLN A 327 -10.31 -16.26 7.42
N TRP A 328 -9.91 -15.29 8.25
CA TRP A 328 -9.92 -15.41 9.72
C TRP A 328 -10.87 -14.42 10.42
N ASP A 329 -11.10 -13.24 9.82
CA ASP A 329 -11.99 -12.22 10.40
C ASP A 329 -12.96 -11.70 9.34
N PRO A 330 -14.20 -12.20 9.33
CA PRO A 330 -15.22 -11.80 8.35
C PRO A 330 -15.58 -10.31 8.44
N ARG A 331 -15.27 -9.63 9.55
CA ARG A 331 -15.57 -8.21 9.75
C ARG A 331 -14.51 -7.28 9.16
N VAL A 332 -13.36 -7.82 8.67
CA VAL A 332 -12.23 -7.00 8.19
C VAL A 332 -12.64 -6.07 7.05
N MET A 333 -13.56 -6.52 6.17
CA MET A 333 -14.04 -5.72 5.03
C MET A 333 -14.95 -4.55 5.43
N HIS A 334 -15.41 -4.50 6.68
CA HIS A 334 -16.20 -3.40 7.24
C HIS A 334 -15.38 -2.44 8.10
N ARG A 335 -14.07 -2.68 8.20
CA ARG A 335 -13.12 -1.79 8.88
C ARG A 335 -12.42 -0.88 7.89
N ALA A 336 -11.76 0.14 8.42
CA ALA A 336 -10.89 1.01 7.65
C ALA A 336 -9.84 0.20 6.88
N THR A 337 -9.66 0.56 5.61
CA THR A 337 -8.57 0.03 4.77
C THR A 337 -7.26 0.68 5.23
N SER A 338 -6.26 -0.14 5.56
CA SER A 338 -4.94 0.36 5.97
C SER A 338 -4.33 1.25 4.90
N ASN A 339 -3.55 2.26 5.32
CA ASN A 339 -2.78 3.13 4.42
C ASN A 339 -3.61 3.85 3.34
N LEU A 340 -4.91 3.99 3.58
CA LEU A 340 -5.84 4.72 2.72
C LEU A 340 -6.71 5.63 3.59
N HIS A 341 -6.72 6.92 3.28
CA HIS A 341 -7.50 7.90 4.02
C HIS A 341 -8.24 8.85 3.07
N ARG A 342 -9.19 9.57 3.63
CA ARG A 342 -9.95 10.60 2.94
C ARG A 342 -9.57 11.96 3.48
N ALA A 343 -9.18 12.86 2.58
CA ALA A 343 -8.96 14.27 2.89
C ALA A 343 -10.29 14.99 3.14
N PRO A 344 -10.29 16.16 3.81
CA PRO A 344 -11.51 16.93 4.10
C PRO A 344 -12.34 17.30 2.87
N ASN A 345 -11.70 17.44 1.70
CA ASN A 345 -12.39 17.70 0.44
C ASN A 345 -13.02 16.45 -0.21
N GLY A 346 -12.89 15.28 0.41
CA GLY A 346 -13.43 14.01 -0.10
C GLY A 346 -12.46 13.21 -0.99
N GLY A 347 -11.27 13.74 -1.29
CA GLY A 347 -10.25 13.05 -2.08
C GLY A 347 -9.60 11.89 -1.32
N LEU A 348 -9.35 10.76 -2.00
CA LEU A 348 -8.59 9.67 -1.42
C LEU A 348 -7.09 10.01 -1.43
N VAL A 349 -6.42 9.69 -0.33
CA VAL A 349 -4.97 9.88 -0.13
C VAL A 349 -4.33 8.52 0.08
N PHE A 350 -3.38 8.16 -0.81
CA PHE A 350 -2.67 6.89 -0.78
C PHE A 350 -1.39 7.04 0.05
N LEU A 351 -1.46 6.61 1.30
CA LEU A 351 -0.33 6.68 2.24
C LEU A 351 0.48 5.39 2.23
N ASP A 352 1.71 5.47 2.74
CA ASP A 352 2.56 4.32 3.06
C ASP A 352 2.69 3.30 1.91
N ASN A 353 3.37 3.71 0.84
CA ASN A 353 3.55 2.90 -0.36
C ASN A 353 4.80 2.01 -0.32
N GLU A 354 5.44 1.86 0.84
CA GLU A 354 6.67 1.08 1.04
C GLU A 354 6.52 -0.43 0.75
N ALA A 355 5.28 -0.94 0.82
CA ALA A 355 4.98 -2.31 0.43
C ALA A 355 4.97 -2.53 -1.08
N GLY A 356 5.05 -1.46 -1.88
CA GLY A 356 5.00 -1.51 -3.34
C GLY A 356 6.34 -1.81 -4.01
N LEU A 357 6.29 -2.15 -5.30
CA LEU A 357 7.42 -2.37 -6.21
C LEU A 357 8.47 -3.34 -5.62
N VAL A 358 9.62 -2.84 -5.21
CA VAL A 358 10.76 -3.67 -4.79
C VAL A 358 10.35 -4.72 -3.75
N HIS A 359 9.64 -4.31 -2.72
CA HIS A 359 9.17 -5.21 -1.66
C HIS A 359 8.01 -6.08 -2.14
N GLY A 360 7.01 -5.50 -2.79
CA GLY A 360 5.83 -6.19 -3.31
C GLY A 360 6.20 -7.24 -4.36
N TYR A 361 7.09 -6.91 -5.27
CA TYR A 361 7.53 -7.83 -6.33
C TYR A 361 8.26 -9.06 -5.79
N ARG A 362 8.95 -8.92 -4.67
CA ARG A 362 9.57 -10.08 -4.01
C ARG A 362 8.53 -11.04 -3.39
N LEU A 363 7.34 -10.55 -3.10
CA LEU A 363 6.28 -11.30 -2.43
C LEU A 363 5.10 -11.68 -3.34
N LEU A 364 5.23 -11.53 -4.66
CA LEU A 364 4.17 -11.81 -5.65
C LEU A 364 3.53 -13.20 -5.49
N ALA A 365 4.33 -14.23 -5.27
CA ALA A 365 3.84 -15.60 -5.11
C ALA A 365 2.81 -15.75 -3.97
N MET A 366 2.88 -14.89 -2.97
CA MET A 366 1.94 -14.88 -1.85
C MET A 366 0.69 -14.06 -2.14
N TRP A 367 0.84 -12.90 -2.80
CA TRP A 367 -0.18 -11.87 -2.85
C TRP A 367 -0.92 -11.76 -4.18
N ASP A 368 -0.35 -12.22 -5.31
CA ASP A 368 -0.97 -12.05 -6.62
C ASP A 368 -2.30 -12.80 -6.77
N LYS A 369 -2.50 -13.87 -6.02
CA LYS A 369 -3.79 -14.56 -5.95
C LYS A 369 -4.94 -13.69 -5.41
N TYR A 370 -4.63 -12.56 -4.77
CA TYR A 370 -5.60 -11.53 -4.33
C TYR A 370 -5.56 -10.29 -5.22
N ASN A 371 -4.34 -9.85 -5.62
CA ASN A 371 -4.15 -8.68 -6.46
C ASN A 371 -4.80 -8.84 -7.84
N GLU A 372 -4.57 -9.97 -8.50
CA GLU A 372 -5.09 -10.19 -9.86
C GLU A 372 -6.63 -10.28 -9.92
N PRO A 373 -7.33 -11.04 -9.06
CA PRO A 373 -8.79 -11.02 -9.02
C PRO A 373 -9.36 -9.64 -8.67
N LEU A 374 -8.68 -8.86 -7.82
CA LEU A 374 -9.09 -7.51 -7.48
C LEU A 374 -9.00 -6.58 -8.69
N LEU A 375 -7.90 -6.59 -9.45
CA LEU A 375 -7.80 -5.86 -10.70
C LEU A 375 -8.87 -6.30 -11.69
N ARG A 376 -9.09 -7.60 -11.87
CA ARG A 376 -10.10 -8.15 -12.78
C ARG A 376 -11.54 -7.75 -12.42
N SER A 377 -11.76 -7.29 -11.18
CA SER A 377 -13.06 -6.76 -10.74
C SER A 377 -13.31 -5.32 -11.20
N VAL A 378 -12.32 -4.64 -11.78
CA VAL A 378 -12.44 -3.26 -12.29
C VAL A 378 -12.56 -3.31 -13.82
N CYS A 379 -13.70 -2.87 -14.36
CA CYS A 379 -13.92 -2.74 -15.80
C CYS A 379 -14.38 -1.33 -16.22
N VAL A 380 -14.29 -0.35 -15.31
CA VAL A 380 -14.50 1.06 -15.63
C VAL A 380 -13.28 1.84 -15.15
N PHE A 381 -12.64 2.56 -16.06
CA PHE A 381 -11.34 3.20 -15.85
C PHE A 381 -11.42 4.71 -16.10
N ARG A 382 -10.51 5.49 -15.53
CA ARG A 382 -10.25 6.84 -16.03
C ARG A 382 -9.57 6.75 -17.38
N GLU A 383 -10.07 7.53 -18.34
CA GLU A 383 -9.55 7.49 -19.71
C GLU A 383 -8.07 7.88 -19.78
N ALA A 384 -7.66 8.90 -19.04
CA ALA A 384 -6.28 9.35 -18.98
C ALA A 384 -5.33 8.27 -18.43
N THR A 385 -5.71 7.56 -17.35
CA THR A 385 -4.93 6.46 -16.78
C THR A 385 -4.81 5.30 -17.77
N ALA A 386 -5.93 4.89 -18.39
CA ALA A 386 -5.92 3.83 -19.40
C ALA A 386 -5.05 4.18 -20.61
N GLN A 387 -5.04 5.46 -21.04
CA GLN A 387 -4.17 5.94 -22.11
C GLN A 387 -2.69 5.81 -21.74
N ARG A 388 -2.30 6.22 -20.53
CA ARG A 388 -0.90 6.09 -20.06
C ARG A 388 -0.45 4.63 -19.99
N VAL A 389 -1.31 3.74 -19.50
CA VAL A 389 -1.04 2.29 -19.50
C VAL A 389 -0.82 1.80 -20.95
N ARG A 390 -1.65 2.21 -21.88
CA ARG A 390 -1.52 1.85 -23.30
C ARG A 390 -0.20 2.36 -23.90
N ASP A 391 0.19 3.58 -23.60
CA ASP A 391 1.43 4.17 -24.10
C ASP A 391 2.65 3.43 -23.56
N LEU A 392 2.70 3.15 -22.24
CA LEU A 392 3.75 2.35 -21.59
C LEU A 392 3.81 0.92 -22.13
N HIS A 393 2.65 0.33 -22.48
CA HIS A 393 2.59 -0.98 -23.13
C HIS A 393 3.21 -0.96 -24.52
N HIS A 394 2.79 0.00 -25.38
CA HIS A 394 3.26 0.05 -26.76
C HIS A 394 4.74 0.42 -26.86
N LEU A 395 5.21 1.35 -26.05
CA LEU A 395 6.61 1.79 -26.02
C LEU A 395 7.54 0.83 -25.27
N ARG A 396 6.99 -0.08 -24.47
CA ARG A 396 7.73 -1.06 -23.65
C ARG A 396 8.84 -0.40 -22.81
N ASN A 397 8.59 0.78 -22.30
CA ASN A 397 9.57 1.64 -21.65
C ASN A 397 9.23 1.99 -20.20
N ALA A 398 8.32 1.27 -19.55
CA ALA A 398 7.82 1.60 -18.22
C ALA A 398 8.97 1.80 -17.19
N ALA A 399 9.92 0.88 -17.15
CA ALA A 399 11.04 0.96 -16.20
C ALA A 399 12.02 2.09 -16.57
N SER A 400 12.33 2.30 -17.84
CA SER A 400 13.24 3.39 -18.27
C SER A 400 12.64 4.78 -18.04
N GLU A 401 11.34 4.95 -18.28
CA GLU A 401 10.65 6.20 -17.99
C GLU A 401 10.55 6.46 -16.48
N LEU A 402 10.28 5.40 -15.69
CA LEU A 402 10.31 5.51 -14.24
C LEU A 402 11.70 5.91 -13.73
N LEU A 403 12.76 5.29 -14.23
CA LEU A 403 14.14 5.62 -13.88
C LEU A 403 14.49 7.06 -14.24
N ARG A 404 14.12 7.47 -15.46
CA ARG A 404 14.36 8.85 -15.93
C ARG A 404 13.66 9.87 -15.01
N LEU A 405 12.39 9.65 -14.70
CA LEU A 405 11.62 10.55 -13.83
C LEU A 405 12.21 10.59 -12.42
N TYR A 406 12.51 9.42 -11.85
CA TYR A 406 13.10 9.27 -10.53
C TYR A 406 14.44 10.01 -10.41
N ARG A 407 15.37 9.76 -11.33
CA ARG A 407 16.68 10.45 -11.36
C ARG A 407 16.59 11.96 -11.56
N THR A 408 15.60 12.41 -12.34
CA THR A 408 15.41 13.84 -12.59
C THR A 408 14.87 14.58 -11.38
N GLN A 409 14.01 13.92 -10.59
CA GLN A 409 13.30 14.57 -9.51
C GLN A 409 13.89 14.30 -8.12
N GLU A 410 14.65 13.22 -7.95
CA GLU A 410 15.17 12.82 -6.65
C GLU A 410 16.71 12.81 -6.62
N PRO A 411 17.34 13.78 -5.93
CA PRO A 411 18.79 13.87 -5.86
C PRO A 411 19.50 12.65 -5.24
N LEU A 412 18.82 11.90 -4.39
CA LEU A 412 19.36 10.70 -3.74
C LEU A 412 19.02 9.40 -4.48
N ALA A 413 18.51 9.48 -5.72
CA ALA A 413 18.12 8.32 -6.52
C ALA A 413 19.27 7.29 -6.68
N GLU A 414 20.48 7.75 -6.97
CA GLU A 414 21.65 6.86 -7.16
C GLU A 414 22.07 6.17 -5.86
N LEU A 415 21.91 6.84 -4.71
CA LEU A 415 22.26 6.28 -3.41
C LEU A 415 21.28 5.19 -2.98
N LEU A 416 19.99 5.39 -3.27
CA LEU A 416 18.94 4.45 -2.89
C LEU A 416 18.82 3.30 -3.90
N GLY A 417 19.22 3.52 -5.15
CA GLY A 417 19.19 2.53 -6.24
C GLY A 417 17.83 2.46 -6.96
N PHE A 418 17.71 1.48 -7.83
CA PHE A 418 16.55 1.29 -8.70
C PHE A 418 16.14 -0.20 -8.74
N LEU A 419 15.09 -0.52 -9.49
CA LEU A 419 14.64 -1.87 -9.75
C LEU A 419 15.76 -2.71 -10.39
N SER A 420 15.86 -3.99 -10.00
CA SER A 420 16.68 -4.95 -10.75
C SER A 420 16.07 -5.22 -12.13
N ASP A 421 16.83 -5.79 -13.05
CA ASP A 421 16.34 -6.15 -14.39
C ASP A 421 15.09 -7.04 -14.32
N GLN A 422 15.08 -8.01 -13.42
CA GLN A 422 13.93 -8.87 -13.18
C GLN A 422 12.70 -8.08 -12.69
N GLN A 423 12.89 -7.12 -11.79
CA GLN A 423 11.79 -6.28 -11.29
C GLN A 423 11.31 -5.29 -12.35
N ALA A 424 12.21 -4.77 -13.17
CA ALA A 424 11.89 -3.92 -14.32
C ALA A 424 11.05 -4.68 -15.37
N GLN A 425 11.41 -5.94 -15.63
CA GLN A 425 10.63 -6.82 -16.49
C GLN A 425 9.24 -7.10 -15.88
N LEU A 426 9.16 -7.40 -14.59
CA LEU A 426 7.89 -7.60 -13.88
C LEU A 426 6.98 -6.37 -13.98
N LEU A 427 7.52 -5.16 -13.85
CA LEU A 427 6.74 -3.94 -14.04
C LEU A 427 6.14 -3.88 -15.43
N GLN A 428 6.92 -4.18 -16.48
CA GLN A 428 6.42 -4.21 -17.85
C GLN A 428 5.36 -5.30 -18.06
N GLU A 429 5.56 -6.48 -17.51
CA GLU A 429 4.59 -7.58 -17.58
C GLU A 429 3.26 -7.20 -16.92
N ARG A 430 3.30 -6.49 -15.79
CA ARG A 430 2.09 -5.98 -15.11
C ARG A 430 1.38 -4.89 -15.92
N ILE A 431 2.12 -3.99 -16.56
CA ILE A 431 1.58 -3.00 -17.51
C ILE A 431 0.88 -3.72 -18.67
N ASP A 432 1.54 -4.72 -19.26
CA ASP A 432 1.01 -5.52 -20.37
C ASP A 432 -0.28 -6.26 -19.96
N PHE A 433 -0.31 -6.78 -18.74
CA PHE A 433 -1.48 -7.45 -18.18
C PHE A 433 -2.66 -6.48 -17.98
N VAL A 434 -2.42 -5.30 -17.40
CA VAL A 434 -3.45 -4.26 -17.24
C VAL A 434 -3.99 -3.82 -18.60
N HIS A 435 -3.12 -3.58 -19.58
CA HIS A 435 -3.55 -3.24 -20.94
C HIS A 435 -4.44 -4.32 -21.56
N LYS A 436 -4.04 -5.59 -21.47
CA LYS A 436 -4.83 -6.75 -21.92
C LYS A 436 -6.18 -6.82 -21.21
N HIS A 437 -6.21 -6.54 -19.91
CA HIS A 437 -7.45 -6.50 -19.14
C HIS A 437 -8.39 -5.38 -19.58
N ILE A 438 -7.87 -4.17 -19.83
CA ILE A 438 -8.66 -3.04 -20.38
C ILE A 438 -9.30 -3.43 -21.73
N LEU A 439 -8.53 -4.08 -22.62
CA LEU A 439 -9.05 -4.55 -23.90
C LEU A 439 -10.13 -5.63 -23.73
N HIS A 440 -9.95 -6.54 -22.77
CA HIS A 440 -10.96 -7.55 -22.42
C HIS A 440 -12.27 -6.91 -21.96
N CYS A 441 -12.18 -5.93 -21.05
CA CYS A 441 -13.35 -5.17 -20.58
C CYS A 441 -14.05 -4.45 -21.74
N LYS A 442 -13.29 -3.86 -22.66
CA LYS A 442 -13.84 -3.19 -23.86
C LYS A 442 -14.57 -4.16 -24.78
N ALA A 443 -13.97 -5.30 -25.08
CA ALA A 443 -14.61 -6.31 -25.91
C ALA A 443 -15.91 -6.83 -25.28
N LYS A 444 -15.91 -7.08 -23.97
CA LYS A 444 -17.10 -7.50 -23.21
C LYS A 444 -18.19 -6.43 -23.25
N ALA A 445 -17.86 -5.15 -23.09
CA ALA A 445 -18.82 -4.05 -23.13
C ALA A 445 -19.42 -3.83 -24.53
N SER A 446 -18.71 -4.21 -25.60
CA SER A 446 -19.18 -4.12 -26.98
C SER A 446 -20.10 -5.29 -27.40
N ALA A 447 -20.12 -6.37 -26.59
CA ALA A 447 -20.92 -7.56 -26.82
C ALA A 447 -22.28 -7.53 -26.08
N LEU A 448 -22.49 -6.53 -25.23
CA LEU A 448 -23.73 -6.24 -24.49
C LEU A 448 -24.54 -5.18 -25.23
#